data_beb53a47350f1c075460610dc4eb5c60
#
_entry.id   beb53a47350f1c075460610dc4eb5c60
#
_cell.length_a   1.000
_cell.length_b   1.000
_cell.length_c   1.000
_cell.angle_alpha   90.00
_cell.angle_beta   90.00
_cell.angle_gamma   90.00
#
_symmetry.space_group_name_H-M   'P 1'
#
loop_
_entity.id
_entity.type
_entity.pdbx_description
1 polymer ?
#
loop_
_entity_poly.entity_id
_entity_poly.type
_entity_poly.pdbx_seq_one_letter_code
_entity_poly.pdbx_strand_id
1 'polypeptide(L)'
;MDENITPALAISDPELRVLENVENDAIDYRKRRHEDWLENYALSRDKVIINRLTQRQTVNIPLIKYVLNSLLKEMTDPPQLHFANLDNNSQRELFYNEHWKEVFRRNKLVIKDHVDKKQNAMYGRAYKKLNIEKGRVVISLADVQDMLISRMIDPTDIDSAPDLVECGLWTPLEEIIRTKEYDQGEVRRLKVSFDAESPEGKLEADDNFQKASQKSERMRLMGVENVLDPVLGKTYIELHQAFRFEYDEELKDSILFRYVLAVTNAGMFKLHKISLEKLIGNTSDNFWRNHYPYTSWASDPEATDWYSDGVVDIVRPINNVLNVWISQLVENRTLQNFSMKYYDSTNKSFVPQTFQPQPWAHFPVPGDPNKIIKDVETGNLSGTLEEMTFLIEMAQKATAATNTAGGETTTNVTLGDIQMALDNAQKRIMMQKVFYIEDWKDLGLKYTKMLEAAGDLITPMKITRK
;
A
#
# COMPACT_ATOMS: atom_id res chain seq x y z
N MET A 1 30.50 -41.24 13.60
CA MET A 1 29.18 -41.82 13.36
C MET A 1 28.30 -40.68 12.93
N ASP A 2 28.32 -40.43 11.65
CA ASP A 2 27.50 -39.37 11.05
C ASP A 2 26.08 -39.92 10.89
N GLU A 3 25.20 -39.51 11.75
CA GLU A 3 23.78 -39.71 11.52
C GLU A 3 23.41 -38.93 10.26
N ASN A 4 23.11 -39.66 9.21
CA ASN A 4 22.45 -39.16 8.02
C ASN A 4 21.12 -38.49 8.44
N ILE A 5 21.19 -37.19 8.72
CA ILE A 5 20.02 -36.36 8.81
C ILE A 5 19.52 -36.17 7.38
N THR A 6 18.74 -37.12 6.90
CA THR A 6 17.86 -36.91 5.77
C THR A 6 17.10 -35.61 6.07
N PRO A 7 16.99 -34.65 5.15
CA PRO A 7 16.14 -33.49 5.35
C PRO A 7 14.72 -34.03 5.58
N ALA A 8 14.34 -34.14 6.85
CA ALA A 8 13.00 -34.53 7.22
C ALA A 8 12.10 -33.38 6.74
N LEU A 9 11.52 -33.58 5.56
CA LEU A 9 10.35 -32.91 5.07
C LEU A 9 9.44 -32.63 6.27
N ALA A 10 9.06 -31.38 6.41
CA ALA A 10 8.25 -30.79 7.43
C ALA A 10 7.44 -31.82 8.21
N ILE A 11 7.89 -32.19 9.41
CA ILE A 11 7.05 -32.91 10.35
C ILE A 11 5.94 -31.95 10.64
N SER A 12 4.76 -32.33 10.22
CA SER A 12 3.58 -31.53 10.26
C SER A 12 3.16 -31.31 11.70
N ASP A 13 3.70 -30.25 12.30
CA ASP A 13 3.08 -29.66 13.46
C ASP A 13 1.65 -29.29 13.02
N PRO A 14 0.61 -29.92 13.60
CA PRO A 14 -0.77 -29.64 13.20
C PRO A 14 -1.13 -28.16 13.33
N GLU A 15 -0.50 -27.45 14.24
CA GLU A 15 -0.64 -26.01 14.46
C GLU A 15 -0.10 -25.20 13.28
N LEU A 16 1.08 -25.57 12.75
CA LEU A 16 1.67 -24.93 11.56
C LEU A 16 0.81 -25.13 10.32
N ARG A 17 0.22 -26.31 10.13
CA ARG A 17 -0.69 -26.55 8.99
C ARG A 17 -1.95 -25.67 9.06
N VAL A 18 -2.47 -25.46 10.26
CA VAL A 18 -3.63 -24.58 10.43
C VAL A 18 -3.26 -23.14 10.10
N LEU A 19 -2.10 -22.65 10.57
CA LEU A 19 -1.61 -21.31 10.27
C LEU A 19 -1.35 -21.12 8.78
N GLU A 20 -0.75 -22.11 8.11
CA GLU A 20 -0.52 -22.09 6.66
C GLU A 20 -1.84 -22.03 5.88
N ASN A 21 -2.83 -22.82 6.27
CA ASN A 21 -4.15 -22.78 5.63
C ASN A 21 -4.86 -21.43 5.81
N VAL A 22 -4.79 -20.85 7.01
CA VAL A 22 -5.35 -19.52 7.31
C VAL A 22 -4.68 -18.45 6.47
N GLU A 23 -3.35 -18.50 6.37
CA GLU A 23 -2.59 -17.56 5.58
C GLU A 23 -2.92 -17.67 4.08
N ASN A 24 -2.98 -18.90 3.55
CA ASN A 24 -3.34 -19.14 2.15
C ASN A 24 -4.77 -18.65 1.85
N ASP A 25 -5.74 -18.89 2.74
CA ASP A 25 -7.11 -18.38 2.57
C ASP A 25 -7.15 -16.84 2.57
N ALA A 26 -6.39 -16.20 3.45
CA ALA A 26 -6.30 -14.76 3.51
C ALA A 26 -5.56 -14.16 2.29
N ILE A 27 -4.54 -14.84 1.76
CA ILE A 27 -3.87 -14.47 0.50
C ILE A 27 -4.87 -14.54 -0.66
N ASP A 28 -5.63 -15.63 -0.78
CA ASP A 28 -6.64 -15.78 -1.84
C ASP A 28 -7.75 -14.72 -1.74
N TYR A 29 -8.15 -14.36 -0.52
CA TYR A 29 -9.12 -13.30 -0.28
C TYR A 29 -8.58 -11.92 -0.74
N ARG A 30 -7.31 -11.61 -0.45
CA ARG A 30 -6.64 -10.37 -0.86
C ARG A 30 -6.32 -10.34 -2.35
N LYS A 31 -6.06 -11.50 -2.98
CA LYS A 31 -5.54 -11.63 -4.35
C LYS A 31 -6.39 -10.88 -5.40
N ARG A 32 -7.70 -10.81 -5.20
CA ARG A 32 -8.62 -10.08 -6.08
C ARG A 32 -8.32 -8.58 -6.18
N ARG A 33 -7.66 -8.00 -5.16
CA ARG A 33 -7.27 -6.58 -5.13
C ARG A 33 -5.83 -6.33 -5.60
N HIS A 34 -5.07 -7.39 -5.82
CA HIS A 34 -3.64 -7.31 -6.09
C HIS A 34 -3.31 -6.48 -7.33
N GLU A 35 -3.94 -6.82 -8.46
CA GLU A 35 -3.68 -6.14 -9.74
C GLU A 35 -4.09 -4.67 -9.67
N ASP A 36 -5.23 -4.39 -9.06
CA ASP A 36 -5.75 -3.04 -8.86
C ASP A 36 -4.79 -2.18 -8.02
N TRP A 37 -4.31 -2.71 -6.91
CA TRP A 37 -3.38 -2.00 -6.03
C TRP A 37 -2.02 -1.76 -6.69
N LEU A 38 -1.55 -2.71 -7.49
CA LEU A 38 -0.30 -2.56 -8.24
C LEU A 38 -0.44 -1.47 -9.30
N GLU A 39 -1.55 -1.43 -10.03
CA GLU A 39 -1.87 -0.39 -11.00
C GLU A 39 -2.01 0.98 -10.31
N ASN A 40 -2.74 1.05 -9.20
CA ASN A 40 -2.88 2.28 -8.39
C ASN A 40 -1.51 2.82 -7.96
N TYR A 41 -0.61 1.94 -7.51
CA TYR A 41 0.74 2.31 -7.14
C TYR A 41 1.53 2.85 -8.35
N ALA A 42 1.50 2.14 -9.49
CA ALA A 42 2.19 2.55 -10.71
C ALA A 42 1.71 3.93 -11.18
N LEU A 43 0.40 4.14 -11.26
CA LEU A 43 -0.21 5.40 -11.67
C LEU A 43 0.08 6.55 -10.70
N SER A 44 0.13 6.28 -9.39
CA SER A 44 0.53 7.28 -8.38
C SER A 44 1.97 7.76 -8.53
N ARG A 45 2.81 6.97 -9.20
CA ARG A 45 4.21 7.25 -9.52
C ARG A 45 4.43 7.73 -10.96
N ASP A 46 3.36 8.06 -11.66
CA ASP A 46 3.39 8.43 -13.09
C ASP A 46 4.02 7.33 -13.98
N LYS A 47 3.93 6.06 -13.55
CA LYS A 47 4.36 4.91 -14.33
C LYS A 47 3.16 4.29 -15.01
N VAL A 48 3.24 4.15 -16.32
CA VAL A 48 2.22 3.43 -17.07
C VAL A 48 2.65 1.97 -17.16
N ILE A 49 1.75 1.06 -16.81
CA ILE A 49 1.95 -0.36 -17.10
C ILE A 49 1.75 -0.52 -18.60
N ILE A 50 2.86 -0.60 -19.34
CA ILE A 50 2.83 -0.73 -20.79
C ILE A 50 2.19 -2.07 -21.14
N ASN A 51 1.06 -2.03 -21.81
CA ASN A 51 0.51 -3.23 -22.45
C ASN A 51 1.49 -3.70 -23.53
N ARG A 52 2.25 -4.75 -23.24
CA ARG A 52 3.30 -5.31 -24.11
C ARG A 52 2.79 -5.73 -25.48
N LEU A 53 1.46 -5.91 -25.62
CA LEU A 53 0.83 -6.32 -26.87
C LEU A 53 0.82 -5.21 -27.93
N THR A 54 0.79 -3.95 -27.55
CA THR A 54 0.68 -2.84 -28.50
C THR A 54 2.01 -2.14 -28.79
N GLN A 55 3.04 -2.28 -27.96
CA GLN A 55 4.36 -1.64 -28.05
C GLN A 55 4.33 -0.10 -28.31
N ARG A 56 3.18 0.52 -28.13
CA ARG A 56 2.98 1.95 -28.39
C ARG A 56 3.43 2.76 -27.19
N GLN A 57 4.04 3.91 -27.43
CA GLN A 57 4.34 4.87 -26.39
C GLN A 57 3.02 5.43 -25.85
N THR A 58 2.74 5.19 -24.59
CA THR A 58 1.59 5.76 -23.91
C THR A 58 2.01 7.03 -23.19
N VAL A 59 1.24 8.10 -23.37
CA VAL A 59 1.39 9.34 -22.61
C VAL A 59 0.58 9.18 -21.33
N ASN A 60 1.17 9.47 -20.17
CA ASN A 60 0.48 9.44 -18.89
C ASN A 60 0.09 10.86 -18.47
N ILE A 61 -1.19 11.05 -18.16
CA ILE A 61 -1.68 12.27 -17.51
C ILE A 61 -1.63 12.05 -15.99
N PRO A 62 -0.97 12.92 -15.20
CA PRO A 62 -0.81 12.71 -13.75
C PRO A 62 -2.07 13.08 -12.95
N LEU A 63 -3.27 12.70 -13.44
CA LEU A 63 -4.55 13.02 -12.81
C LEU A 63 -4.65 12.41 -11.41
N ILE A 64 -4.26 11.15 -11.25
CA ILE A 64 -4.28 10.45 -9.96
C ILE A 64 -3.39 11.18 -8.95
N LYS A 65 -2.21 11.60 -9.34
CA LYS A 65 -1.30 12.35 -8.48
C LYS A 65 -1.88 13.71 -8.07
N TYR A 66 -2.54 14.38 -9.00
CA TYR A 66 -3.26 15.62 -8.72
C TYR A 66 -4.35 15.40 -7.68
N VAL A 67 -5.21 14.40 -7.88
CA VAL A 67 -6.31 14.07 -6.96
C VAL A 67 -5.79 13.69 -5.58
N LEU A 68 -4.75 12.83 -5.49
CA LEU A 68 -4.12 12.45 -4.22
C LEU A 68 -3.57 13.68 -3.48
N ASN A 69 -2.87 14.57 -4.16
CA ASN A 69 -2.31 15.76 -3.54
C ASN A 69 -3.39 16.72 -3.05
N SER A 70 -4.48 16.87 -3.79
CA SER A 70 -5.63 17.69 -3.38
C SER A 70 -6.31 17.14 -2.14
N LEU A 71 -6.56 15.81 -2.10
CA LEU A 71 -7.16 15.14 -0.95
C LEU A 71 -6.26 15.24 0.29
N LEU A 72 -4.98 14.97 0.15
CA LEU A 72 -4.01 15.03 1.24
C LEU A 72 -3.86 16.46 1.80
N LYS A 73 -4.00 17.48 0.97
CA LYS A 73 -4.01 18.88 1.38
C LYS A 73 -5.23 19.21 2.26
N GLU A 74 -6.40 18.67 1.94
CA GLU A 74 -7.62 18.87 2.73
C GLU A 74 -7.61 18.11 4.07
N MET A 75 -6.76 17.09 4.20
CA MET A 75 -6.61 16.27 5.41
C MET A 75 -5.25 16.52 6.11
N THR A 76 -4.74 17.76 6.12
CA THR A 76 -3.34 18.04 6.49
C THR A 76 -2.95 17.70 7.92
N ASP A 77 -3.81 17.99 8.89
CA ASP A 77 -3.42 17.92 10.29
C ASP A 77 -3.89 16.63 10.96
N PRO A 78 -2.96 15.88 11.61
CA PRO A 78 -3.34 14.75 12.46
C PRO A 78 -4.16 15.23 13.65
N PRO A 79 -5.19 14.47 14.08
CA PRO A 79 -5.97 14.81 15.26
C PRO A 79 -5.10 14.93 16.51
N GLN A 80 -5.35 15.95 17.29
CA GLN A 80 -4.72 16.10 18.59
C GLN A 80 -5.53 15.33 19.63
N LEU A 81 -4.97 14.22 20.13
CA LEU A 81 -5.59 13.48 21.22
C LEU A 81 -5.34 14.18 22.55
N HIS A 82 -6.40 14.30 23.31
CA HIS A 82 -6.38 14.77 24.69
C HIS A 82 -6.96 13.68 25.60
N PHE A 83 -6.18 13.25 26.57
CA PHE A 83 -6.57 12.20 27.52
C PHE A 83 -7.13 12.86 28.78
N ALA A 84 -8.43 12.68 29.04
CA ALA A 84 -9.09 13.09 30.27
C ALA A 84 -9.26 11.88 31.19
N ASN A 85 -9.09 12.09 32.49
CA ASN A 85 -9.27 11.03 33.49
C ASN A 85 -10.65 11.17 34.14
N LEU A 86 -11.45 10.10 34.09
CA LEU A 86 -12.77 10.03 34.74
C LEU A 86 -12.69 10.14 36.27
N ASP A 87 -11.56 9.73 36.88
CA ASP A 87 -11.34 9.75 38.31
C ASP A 87 -10.87 11.11 38.86
N ASN A 88 -10.92 12.17 38.04
CA ASN A 88 -10.42 13.52 38.37
C ASN A 88 -8.97 13.56 38.88
N ASN A 89 -8.13 12.58 38.50
CA ASN A 89 -6.72 12.59 38.86
C ASN A 89 -5.90 13.40 37.86
N SER A 90 -5.74 14.67 38.13
CA SER A 90 -5.04 15.62 37.26
C SER A 90 -3.56 15.27 37.03
N GLN A 91 -2.92 14.53 37.90
CA GLN A 91 -1.52 14.10 37.70
C GLN A 91 -1.41 12.99 36.68
N ARG A 92 -2.36 12.03 36.70
CA ARG A 92 -2.44 10.94 35.72
C ARG A 92 -2.76 11.48 34.34
N GLU A 93 -3.72 12.39 34.25
CA GLU A 93 -4.07 13.10 33.02
C GLU A 93 -2.87 13.86 32.42
N LEU A 94 -2.17 14.62 33.25
CA LEU A 94 -0.96 15.33 32.81
C LEU A 94 0.11 14.36 32.31
N PHE A 95 0.32 13.23 32.99
CA PHE A 95 1.28 12.21 32.57
C PHE A 95 0.95 11.66 31.19
N TYR A 96 -0.29 11.23 30.93
CA TYR A 96 -0.69 10.69 29.63
C TYR A 96 -0.53 11.71 28.50
N ASN A 97 -0.95 12.95 28.72
CA ASN A 97 -0.86 14.00 27.71
C ASN A 97 0.60 14.38 27.39
N GLU A 98 1.47 14.51 28.40
CA GLU A 98 2.89 14.83 28.17
C GLU A 98 3.65 13.63 27.57
N HIS A 99 3.36 12.41 28.01
CA HIS A 99 3.96 11.21 27.40
C HIS A 99 3.52 11.05 25.94
N TRP A 100 2.24 11.32 25.64
CA TRP A 100 1.73 11.30 24.25
C TRP A 100 2.45 12.30 23.36
N LYS A 101 2.66 13.53 23.81
CA LYS A 101 3.41 14.54 23.05
C LYS A 101 4.81 14.04 22.68
N GLU A 102 5.49 13.38 23.61
CA GLU A 102 6.82 12.82 23.37
C GLU A 102 6.76 11.63 22.39
N VAL A 103 5.79 10.71 22.54
CA VAL A 103 5.55 9.59 21.62
C VAL A 103 5.24 10.12 20.23
N PHE A 104 4.35 11.11 20.14
CA PHE A 104 3.96 11.75 18.88
C PHE A 104 5.17 12.34 18.14
N ARG A 105 5.98 13.11 18.86
CA ARG A 105 7.19 13.74 18.30
C ARG A 105 8.24 12.72 17.90
N ARG A 106 8.55 11.76 18.77
CA ARG A 106 9.61 10.76 18.57
C ARG A 106 9.28 9.80 17.44
N ASN A 107 8.06 9.37 17.34
CA ASN A 107 7.60 8.49 16.25
C ASN A 107 7.39 9.24 14.93
N LYS A 108 7.57 10.57 14.89
CA LYS A 108 7.35 11.41 13.70
C LYS A 108 5.94 11.19 13.13
N LEU A 109 4.93 11.21 14.01
CA LEU A 109 3.57 10.83 13.63
C LEU A 109 2.98 11.73 12.54
N VAL A 110 3.40 12.99 12.40
CA VAL A 110 2.99 13.85 11.28
C VAL A 110 3.35 13.24 9.92
N ILE A 111 4.58 12.69 9.80
CA ILE A 111 5.04 12.09 8.55
C ILE A 111 4.32 10.75 8.31
N LYS A 112 4.20 9.94 9.37
CA LYS A 112 3.51 8.66 9.29
C LYS A 112 2.03 8.84 8.95
N ASP A 113 1.40 9.82 9.53
CA ASP A 113 0.02 10.20 9.25
C ASP A 113 -0.20 10.57 7.77
N HIS A 114 0.70 11.35 7.19
CA HIS A 114 0.64 11.64 5.75
C HIS A 114 0.74 10.36 4.90
N VAL A 115 1.60 9.41 5.27
CA VAL A 115 1.73 8.12 4.57
C VAL A 115 0.49 7.26 4.79
N ASP A 116 -0.07 7.24 6.00
CA ASP A 116 -1.30 6.54 6.36
C ASP A 116 -2.49 6.99 5.50
N LYS A 117 -2.73 8.31 5.42
CA LYS A 117 -3.75 8.89 4.55
C LYS A 117 -3.53 8.55 3.08
N LYS A 118 -2.28 8.57 2.64
CA LYS A 118 -1.95 8.21 1.26
C LYS A 118 -2.22 6.73 0.99
N GLN A 119 -1.89 5.82 1.90
CA GLN A 119 -2.21 4.40 1.78
C GLN A 119 -3.71 4.19 1.71
N ASN A 120 -4.48 4.84 2.59
CA ASN A 120 -5.93 4.76 2.56
C ASN A 120 -6.52 5.25 1.22
N ALA A 121 -6.08 6.40 0.73
CA ALA A 121 -6.55 6.94 -0.55
C ALA A 121 -6.20 6.03 -1.75
N MET A 122 -5.08 5.31 -1.68
CA MET A 122 -4.62 4.42 -2.75
C MET A 122 -5.24 3.03 -2.70
N TYR A 123 -5.44 2.49 -1.51
CA TYR A 123 -5.77 1.08 -1.29
C TYR A 123 -7.09 0.87 -0.55
N GLY A 124 -7.81 1.95 -0.21
CA GLY A 124 -9.08 1.93 0.49
C GLY A 124 -8.98 1.77 2.01
N ARG A 125 -7.83 1.32 2.53
CA ARG A 125 -7.60 1.11 3.96
C ARG A 125 -6.18 1.48 4.36
N ALA A 126 -5.97 1.75 5.66
CA ALA A 126 -4.65 1.96 6.24
C ALA A 126 -4.57 1.35 7.64
N TYR A 127 -3.36 1.03 8.09
CA TYR A 127 -3.12 0.37 9.38
C TYR A 127 -2.02 1.06 10.16
N LYS A 128 -2.29 1.26 11.47
CA LYS A 128 -1.28 1.67 12.44
C LYS A 128 -1.03 0.51 13.41
N LYS A 129 0.22 0.28 13.76
CA LYS A 129 0.67 -0.75 14.68
C LYS A 129 1.29 -0.11 15.91
N LEU A 130 0.88 -0.58 17.09
CA LEU A 130 1.50 -0.24 18.35
C LEU A 130 2.42 -1.37 18.80
N ASN A 131 3.61 -1.03 19.30
CA ASN A 131 4.56 -1.99 19.83
C ASN A 131 5.36 -1.35 20.97
N ILE A 132 6.00 -2.19 21.79
CA ILE A 132 6.98 -1.75 22.78
C ILE A 132 8.36 -2.24 22.33
N GLU A 133 9.25 -1.31 22.03
CA GLU A 133 10.61 -1.60 21.60
C GLU A 133 11.60 -0.92 22.55
N LYS A 134 12.48 -1.71 23.16
CA LYS A 134 13.52 -1.20 24.08
C LYS A 134 12.95 -0.27 25.17
N GLY A 135 11.82 -0.66 25.76
CA GLY A 135 11.15 0.12 26.81
C GLY A 135 10.48 1.41 26.33
N ARG A 136 10.10 1.49 25.05
CA ARG A 136 9.46 2.68 24.49
C ARG A 136 8.28 2.28 23.63
N VAL A 137 7.20 3.04 23.71
CA VAL A 137 6.07 2.87 22.82
C VAL A 137 6.44 3.35 21.42
N VAL A 138 6.31 2.47 20.45
CA VAL A 138 6.56 2.72 19.04
C VAL A 138 5.25 2.55 18.27
N ILE A 139 4.90 3.58 17.48
CA ILE A 139 3.78 3.53 16.55
C ILE A 139 4.38 3.47 15.15
N SER A 140 4.09 2.41 14.43
CA SER A 140 4.53 2.19 13.06
C SER A 140 3.32 2.06 12.13
N LEU A 141 3.54 2.14 10.84
CA LEU A 141 2.54 1.82 9.83
C LEU A 141 2.79 0.42 9.33
N ALA A 142 1.74 -0.38 9.22
CA ALA A 142 1.79 -1.62 8.47
C ALA A 142 1.35 -1.34 7.02
N ASP A 143 1.99 -2.02 6.08
CA ASP A 143 1.64 -1.87 4.66
C ASP A 143 0.33 -2.63 4.39
N VAL A 144 -0.63 -1.97 3.77
CA VAL A 144 -1.93 -2.57 3.43
C VAL A 144 -1.77 -3.85 2.62
N GLN A 145 -0.77 -3.87 1.74
CA GLN A 145 -0.51 -5.02 0.89
C GLN A 145 0.16 -6.19 1.61
N ASP A 146 0.77 -5.95 2.77
CA ASP A 146 1.40 -6.97 3.61
C ASP A 146 0.47 -7.43 4.75
N MET A 147 -0.73 -6.84 4.88
CA MET A 147 -1.73 -7.27 5.86
C MET A 147 -2.69 -8.28 5.27
N LEU A 148 -2.74 -9.45 5.88
CA LEU A 148 -3.63 -10.55 5.54
C LEU A 148 -4.66 -10.71 6.64
N ILE A 149 -5.92 -10.79 6.28
CA ILE A 149 -7.01 -10.89 7.24
C ILE A 149 -7.99 -12.00 6.84
N SER A 150 -8.58 -12.63 7.84
CA SER A 150 -9.61 -13.67 7.60
C SER A 150 -10.83 -13.09 6.88
N ARG A 151 -11.46 -13.91 6.03
CA ARG A 151 -12.75 -13.55 5.38
C ARG A 151 -13.90 -13.36 6.37
N MET A 152 -13.82 -14.00 7.53
CA MET A 152 -14.86 -14.00 8.56
C MET A 152 -14.62 -12.85 9.55
N ILE A 153 -14.71 -11.62 9.07
CA ILE A 153 -14.48 -10.40 9.84
C ILE A 153 -15.68 -9.47 9.71
N ASP A 154 -15.99 -8.72 10.76
CA ASP A 154 -16.77 -7.50 10.64
C ASP A 154 -15.91 -6.42 9.95
N PRO A 155 -16.30 -5.94 8.76
CA PRO A 155 -15.46 -4.98 8.02
C PRO A 155 -15.26 -3.64 8.73
N THR A 156 -15.98 -3.37 9.79
CA THR A 156 -15.90 -2.12 10.56
C THR A 156 -14.91 -2.20 11.73
N ASP A 157 -14.60 -3.42 12.20
CA ASP A 157 -13.76 -3.62 13.40
C ASP A 157 -12.67 -4.68 13.18
N ILE A 158 -11.41 -4.26 13.25
CA ILE A 158 -10.25 -5.14 13.11
C ILE A 158 -10.18 -6.18 14.25
N ASP A 159 -10.66 -5.84 15.44
CA ASP A 159 -10.61 -6.71 16.61
C ASP A 159 -11.62 -7.86 16.52
N SER A 160 -12.56 -7.80 15.56
CA SER A 160 -13.49 -8.91 15.26
C SER A 160 -12.86 -10.01 14.41
N ALA A 161 -11.67 -9.79 13.85
CA ALA A 161 -11.01 -10.79 13.00
C ALA A 161 -10.61 -12.02 13.83
N PRO A 162 -10.92 -13.25 13.39
CA PRO A 162 -10.42 -14.45 14.06
C PRO A 162 -8.91 -14.63 13.89
N ASP A 163 -8.38 -14.21 12.78
CA ASP A 163 -6.96 -14.32 12.41
C ASP A 163 -6.50 -13.06 11.66
N LEU A 164 -5.28 -12.61 11.97
CA LEU A 164 -4.59 -11.49 11.33
C LEU A 164 -3.13 -11.85 11.10
N VAL A 165 -2.60 -11.65 9.91
CA VAL A 165 -1.19 -11.90 9.61
C VAL A 165 -0.55 -10.66 8.98
N GLU A 166 0.55 -10.19 9.54
CA GLU A 166 1.44 -9.20 8.94
C GLU A 166 2.63 -9.93 8.32
N CYS A 167 2.76 -9.88 7.01
CA CYS A 167 3.89 -10.44 6.25
C CYS A 167 4.88 -9.34 5.82
N GLY A 168 5.91 -9.72 5.08
CA GLY A 168 6.88 -8.75 4.55
C GLY A 168 7.86 -8.16 5.58
N LEU A 169 8.02 -8.80 6.74
CA LEU A 169 8.96 -8.38 7.77
C LEU A 169 10.35 -8.98 7.51
N TRP A 170 11.10 -8.37 6.60
CA TRP A 170 12.43 -8.84 6.20
C TRP A 170 13.46 -8.64 7.30
N THR A 171 13.96 -9.76 7.86
CA THR A 171 14.91 -9.75 8.98
C THR A 171 16.18 -10.50 8.58
N PRO A 172 17.38 -9.94 8.88
CA PRO A 172 18.63 -10.65 8.66
C PRO A 172 18.69 -11.98 9.43
N LEU A 173 19.11 -13.06 8.81
CA LEU A 173 19.25 -14.37 9.45
C LEU A 173 20.10 -14.30 10.72
N GLU A 174 21.17 -13.49 10.71
CA GLU A 174 22.01 -13.28 11.88
C GLU A 174 21.25 -12.71 13.08
N GLU A 175 20.29 -11.83 12.84
CA GLU A 175 19.45 -11.24 13.89
C GLU A 175 18.49 -12.29 14.45
N ILE A 176 17.91 -13.12 13.59
CA ILE A 176 17.06 -14.25 14.00
C ILE A 176 17.83 -15.21 14.91
N ILE A 177 19.06 -15.57 14.53
CA ILE A 177 19.92 -16.46 15.33
C ILE A 177 20.29 -15.85 16.69
N ARG A 178 20.47 -14.53 16.77
CA ARG A 178 20.82 -13.82 18.02
C ARG A 178 19.64 -13.62 18.95
N THR A 179 18.42 -13.70 18.46
CA THR A 179 17.21 -13.47 19.24
C THR A 179 16.94 -14.67 20.15
N LYS A 180 17.18 -14.49 21.46
CA LYS A 180 17.07 -15.55 22.46
C LYS A 180 15.63 -15.99 22.74
N GLU A 181 14.66 -15.14 22.41
CA GLU A 181 13.24 -15.40 22.61
C GLU A 181 12.69 -16.44 21.61
N TYR A 182 13.42 -16.67 20.51
CA TYR A 182 13.03 -17.63 19.49
C TYR A 182 13.42 -19.05 19.89
N ASP A 183 12.62 -20.04 19.47
CA ASP A 183 12.95 -21.45 19.67
C ASP A 183 14.23 -21.81 18.93
N GLN A 184 15.26 -22.08 19.69
CA GLN A 184 16.59 -22.36 19.17
C GLN A 184 16.65 -23.70 18.38
N GLY A 185 15.70 -24.60 18.62
CA GLY A 185 15.54 -25.83 17.83
C GLY A 185 15.07 -25.49 16.41
N GLU A 186 14.01 -24.70 16.31
CA GLU A 186 13.45 -24.25 15.01
C GLU A 186 14.42 -23.31 14.27
N VAL A 187 15.13 -22.43 14.98
CA VAL A 187 16.17 -21.57 14.39
C VAL A 187 17.32 -22.42 13.78
N ARG A 188 17.72 -23.53 14.43
CA ARG A 188 18.73 -24.45 13.85
C ARG A 188 18.18 -25.15 12.61
N ARG A 189 16.94 -25.62 12.64
CA ARG A 189 16.28 -26.26 11.49
C ARG A 189 16.19 -25.28 10.31
N LEU A 190 15.78 -24.04 10.56
CA LEU A 190 15.75 -22.97 9.58
C LEU A 190 17.13 -22.74 8.94
N LYS A 191 18.18 -22.67 9.77
CA LYS A 191 19.56 -22.50 9.26
C LYS A 191 19.99 -23.67 8.40
N VAL A 192 19.73 -24.92 8.83
CA VAL A 192 20.09 -26.11 8.06
C VAL A 192 19.35 -26.16 6.72
N SER A 193 18.06 -25.87 6.70
CA SER A 193 17.28 -25.80 5.46
C SER A 193 17.83 -24.77 4.50
N PHE A 194 18.20 -23.61 5.01
CA PHE A 194 18.75 -22.52 4.21
C PHE A 194 20.16 -22.83 3.66
N ASP A 195 21.03 -23.50 4.45
CA ASP A 195 22.36 -23.91 4.03
C ASP A 195 22.30 -25.06 3.02
N ALA A 196 21.24 -25.87 3.03
CA ALA A 196 21.01 -26.99 2.10
C ALA A 196 20.47 -26.52 0.73
N GLU A 197 19.89 -25.33 0.64
CA GLU A 197 19.41 -24.76 -0.63
C GLU A 197 20.59 -24.45 -1.57
N SER A 198 20.45 -24.86 -2.84
CA SER A 198 21.43 -24.50 -3.87
C SER A 198 21.47 -23.00 -4.11
N PRO A 199 22.58 -22.44 -4.62
CA PRO A 199 22.63 -21.02 -5.01
C PRO A 199 21.53 -20.64 -6.02
N GLU A 200 21.14 -21.57 -6.89
CA GLU A 200 20.05 -21.41 -7.85
C GLU A 200 18.68 -21.46 -7.16
N GLY A 201 18.47 -22.36 -6.19
CA GLY A 201 17.26 -22.41 -5.38
C GLY A 201 17.09 -21.19 -4.49
N LYS A 202 18.19 -20.55 -4.05
CA LYS A 202 18.14 -19.27 -3.32
C LYS A 202 17.70 -18.10 -4.20
N LEU A 203 17.95 -18.17 -5.50
CA LEU A 203 17.49 -17.19 -6.50
C LEU A 203 16.04 -17.44 -6.92
N GLU A 204 15.65 -18.75 -7.06
CA GLU A 204 14.25 -19.12 -7.34
C GLU A 204 13.32 -18.90 -6.13
N ALA A 205 13.87 -18.86 -4.91
CA ALA A 205 13.18 -18.46 -3.69
C ALA A 205 12.44 -17.13 -3.87
N ASP A 206 13.02 -16.26 -4.66
CA ASP A 206 12.45 -14.92 -4.94
C ASP A 206 11.05 -14.99 -5.59
N ASP A 207 10.76 -15.99 -6.41
CA ASP A 207 9.44 -16.09 -7.10
C ASP A 207 8.33 -16.69 -6.21
N ASN A 208 8.66 -17.57 -5.28
CA ASN A 208 7.67 -18.12 -4.33
C ASN A 208 7.41 -17.18 -3.14
N PHE A 209 8.40 -16.39 -2.71
CA PHE A 209 8.26 -15.34 -1.71
C PHE A 209 7.31 -14.21 -2.14
N GLN A 210 7.14 -13.99 -3.44
CA GLN A 210 6.27 -12.94 -3.98
C GLN A 210 4.78 -13.17 -3.70
N LYS A 211 4.39 -14.36 -3.26
CA LYS A 211 2.97 -14.66 -3.01
C LYS A 211 2.39 -13.96 -1.78
N ALA A 212 3.19 -13.76 -0.74
CA ALA A 212 2.75 -13.13 0.48
C ALA A 212 3.05 -11.62 0.50
N SER A 213 4.29 -11.20 0.26
CA SER A 213 4.66 -9.78 0.23
C SER A 213 4.74 -9.25 -1.20
N GLN A 214 4.04 -8.15 -1.46
CA GLN A 214 4.04 -7.45 -2.77
C GLN A 214 5.06 -6.31 -2.83
N LYS A 215 5.88 -6.17 -1.81
CA LYS A 215 6.87 -5.10 -1.71
C LYS A 215 7.95 -5.19 -2.79
N SER A 216 8.40 -6.39 -3.10
CA SER A 216 9.39 -6.65 -4.16
C SER A 216 8.85 -6.26 -5.53
N GLU A 217 7.60 -6.58 -5.83
CA GLU A 217 6.96 -6.25 -7.11
C GLU A 217 6.83 -4.74 -7.30
N ARG A 218 6.41 -4.01 -6.26
CA ARG A 218 6.40 -2.54 -6.29
C ARG A 218 7.79 -1.94 -6.50
N MET A 219 8.83 -2.52 -5.90
CA MET A 219 10.21 -2.09 -6.12
C MET A 219 10.69 -2.36 -7.54
N ARG A 220 10.33 -3.52 -8.11
CA ARG A 220 10.60 -3.83 -9.54
C ARG A 220 9.94 -2.82 -10.48
N LEU A 221 8.71 -2.41 -10.23
CA LEU A 221 8.06 -1.33 -10.98
C LEU A 221 8.83 -0.01 -10.92
N MET A 222 9.55 0.24 -9.83
CA MET A 222 10.40 1.42 -9.67
C MET A 222 11.80 1.26 -10.30
N GLY A 223 12.09 0.11 -10.94
CA GLY A 223 13.37 -0.19 -11.56
C GLY A 223 14.42 -0.75 -10.60
N VAL A 224 14.00 -1.23 -9.43
CA VAL A 224 14.87 -1.96 -8.50
C VAL A 224 14.71 -3.45 -8.79
N GLU A 225 15.62 -4.01 -9.57
CA GLU A 225 15.52 -5.40 -10.05
C GLU A 225 15.80 -6.43 -8.94
N ASN A 226 16.75 -6.17 -8.07
CA ASN A 226 17.20 -7.09 -7.02
C ASN A 226 16.99 -6.47 -5.63
N VAL A 227 15.80 -6.62 -5.09
CA VAL A 227 15.43 -6.04 -3.76
C VAL A 227 16.22 -6.69 -2.63
N LEU A 228 16.59 -7.97 -2.79
CA LEU A 228 17.25 -8.80 -1.78
C LEU A 228 18.64 -9.24 -2.21
N ASP A 229 19.27 -8.50 -3.12
CA ASP A 229 20.59 -8.87 -3.64
C ASP A 229 21.58 -9.15 -2.49
N PRO A 230 22.16 -10.37 -2.43
CA PRO A 230 23.14 -10.75 -1.42
C PRO A 230 24.49 -10.01 -1.56
N VAL A 231 24.61 -9.03 -2.46
CA VAL A 231 25.83 -8.21 -2.67
C VAL A 231 26.40 -7.65 -1.37
N LEU A 232 25.57 -7.47 -0.33
CA LEU A 232 26.02 -7.03 0.99
C LEU A 232 26.38 -8.17 1.95
N GLY A 233 26.37 -9.43 1.50
CA GLY A 233 26.72 -10.60 2.32
C GLY A 233 25.73 -10.87 3.47
N LYS A 234 24.55 -10.27 3.46
CA LYS A 234 23.49 -10.51 4.45
C LYS A 234 22.34 -11.25 3.81
N THR A 235 21.99 -12.35 4.43
CA THR A 235 20.80 -13.11 4.07
C THR A 235 19.60 -12.60 4.83
N TYR A 236 18.53 -12.24 4.13
CA TYR A 236 17.26 -11.82 4.72
C TYR A 236 16.25 -12.95 4.62
N ILE A 237 15.50 -13.14 5.67
CA ILE A 237 14.38 -14.08 5.73
C ILE A 237 13.11 -13.28 5.99
N GLU A 238 12.06 -13.63 5.30
CA GLU A 238 10.74 -13.05 5.53
C GLU A 238 10.15 -13.65 6.79
N LEU A 239 9.82 -12.78 7.75
CA LEU A 239 9.06 -13.16 8.93
C LEU A 239 7.61 -12.71 8.77
N HIS A 240 6.71 -13.58 9.19
CA HIS A 240 5.29 -13.29 9.32
C HIS A 240 4.94 -13.21 10.80
N GLN A 241 4.14 -12.22 11.18
CA GLN A 241 3.55 -12.13 12.51
C GLN A 241 2.07 -12.48 12.38
N ALA A 242 1.74 -13.71 12.75
CA ALA A 242 0.35 -14.18 12.79
C ALA A 242 -0.22 -13.99 14.19
N PHE A 243 -1.45 -13.51 14.23
CA PHE A 243 -2.23 -13.34 15.45
C PHE A 243 -3.49 -14.18 15.31
N ARG A 244 -3.78 -14.97 16.33
CA ARG A 244 -4.91 -15.91 16.33
C ARG A 244 -5.51 -16.05 17.69
N PHE A 245 -6.84 -16.15 17.75
CA PHE A 245 -7.56 -16.53 18.94
C PHE A 245 -7.51 -18.03 19.15
N GLU A 246 -7.09 -18.45 20.33
CA GLU A 246 -7.09 -19.85 20.74
C GLU A 246 -7.75 -20.01 22.11
N TYR A 247 -8.45 -21.13 22.28
CA TYR A 247 -9.07 -21.45 23.55
C TYR A 247 -8.02 -21.92 24.55
N ASP A 248 -7.91 -21.22 25.67
CA ASP A 248 -7.05 -21.61 26.78
C ASP A 248 -7.89 -22.43 27.79
N GLU A 249 -7.51 -23.69 28.02
CA GLU A 249 -8.23 -24.59 28.93
C GLU A 249 -8.14 -24.17 30.40
N GLU A 250 -7.05 -23.53 30.82
CA GLU A 250 -6.84 -23.07 32.19
C GLU A 250 -7.73 -21.86 32.51
N LEU A 251 -7.81 -20.92 31.57
CA LEU A 251 -8.59 -19.69 31.75
C LEU A 251 -10.05 -19.85 31.27
N LYS A 252 -10.35 -20.94 30.56
CA LYS A 252 -11.67 -21.21 29.95
C LYS A 252 -12.17 -20.05 29.07
N ASP A 253 -11.24 -19.41 28.42
CA ASP A 253 -11.48 -18.23 27.60
C ASP A 253 -10.68 -18.30 26.29
N SER A 254 -11.11 -17.54 25.31
CA SER A 254 -10.38 -17.39 24.04
C SER A 254 -9.35 -16.28 24.20
N ILE A 255 -8.08 -16.59 23.96
CA ILE A 255 -6.98 -15.66 24.15
C ILE A 255 -6.26 -15.44 22.83
N LEU A 256 -5.83 -14.20 22.60
CA LEU A 256 -5.06 -13.82 21.44
C LEU A 256 -3.57 -14.21 21.61
N PHE A 257 -3.10 -15.09 20.71
CA PHE A 257 -1.70 -15.47 20.58
C PHE A 257 -1.03 -14.77 19.41
N ARG A 258 0.22 -14.39 19.60
CA ARG A 258 1.11 -13.95 18.54
C ARG A 258 2.08 -15.05 18.19
N TYR A 259 2.15 -15.38 16.92
CA TYR A 259 3.13 -16.27 16.31
C TYR A 259 4.15 -15.46 15.52
N VAL A 260 5.41 -15.85 15.57
CA VAL A 260 6.44 -15.38 14.65
C VAL A 260 6.87 -16.58 13.82
N LEU A 261 6.62 -16.49 12.52
CA LEU A 261 6.85 -17.54 11.55
C LEU A 261 7.95 -17.08 10.59
N ALA A 262 8.92 -17.94 10.31
CA ALA A 262 9.86 -17.72 9.22
C ALA A 262 9.39 -18.50 8.00
N VAL A 263 9.25 -17.82 6.88
CA VAL A 263 8.76 -18.41 5.63
C VAL A 263 9.93 -18.56 4.67
N THR A 264 10.12 -19.79 4.19
CA THR A 264 11.18 -20.16 3.23
C THR A 264 10.60 -21.10 2.17
N ASN A 265 11.35 -21.39 1.11
CA ASN A 265 10.94 -22.39 0.12
C ASN A 265 10.80 -23.79 0.71
N ALA A 266 11.56 -24.10 1.78
CA ALA A 266 11.46 -25.37 2.47
C ALA A 266 10.20 -25.49 3.36
N GLY A 267 9.44 -24.40 3.52
CA GLY A 267 8.23 -24.35 4.33
C GLY A 267 8.27 -23.26 5.40
N MET A 268 7.33 -23.37 6.31
CA MET A 268 7.11 -22.43 7.41
C MET A 268 7.70 -22.97 8.71
N PHE A 269 8.42 -22.12 9.46
CA PHE A 269 9.05 -22.45 10.73
C PHE A 269 8.49 -21.57 11.85
N LYS A 270 7.99 -22.19 12.92
CA LYS A 270 7.42 -21.49 14.08
C LYS A 270 8.54 -21.07 15.03
N LEU A 271 9.01 -19.84 14.94
CA LEU A 271 10.10 -19.32 15.76
C LEU A 271 9.64 -18.96 17.17
N HIS A 272 8.42 -18.46 17.33
CA HIS A 272 7.93 -18.01 18.64
C HIS A 272 6.40 -18.07 18.71
N LYS A 273 5.88 -18.46 19.89
CA LYS A 273 4.46 -18.37 20.24
C LYS A 273 4.33 -17.76 21.62
N ILE A 274 3.56 -16.71 21.76
CA ILE A 274 3.31 -16.04 23.04
C ILE A 274 1.91 -15.42 23.05
N SER A 275 1.22 -15.49 24.19
CA SER A 275 -0.02 -14.73 24.33
C SER A 275 0.28 -13.23 24.36
N LEU A 276 -0.58 -12.43 23.72
CA LEU A 276 -0.37 -10.98 23.63
C LEU A 276 -0.38 -10.32 25.03
N GLU A 277 -1.19 -10.85 25.93
CA GLU A 277 -1.23 -10.45 27.33
C GLU A 277 0.13 -10.64 28.05
N LYS A 278 0.83 -11.76 27.80
CA LYS A 278 2.18 -11.98 28.35
C LYS A 278 3.24 -11.10 27.69
N LEU A 279 3.04 -10.76 26.43
CA LEU A 279 3.97 -9.92 25.67
C LEU A 279 3.91 -8.46 26.09
N ILE A 280 2.72 -7.90 26.23
CA ILE A 280 2.50 -6.46 26.52
C ILE A 280 2.35 -6.23 28.02
N GLY A 281 1.72 -7.17 28.75
CA GLY A 281 1.37 -7.09 30.13
C GLY A 281 -0.13 -7.13 30.37
N ASN A 282 -0.53 -7.33 31.62
CA ASN A 282 -1.93 -7.40 32.01
C ASN A 282 -2.51 -6.02 32.27
N THR A 283 -3.74 -5.83 31.82
CA THR A 283 -4.60 -4.71 32.21
C THR A 283 -5.68 -5.18 33.20
N SER A 284 -6.27 -4.26 33.94
CA SER A 284 -7.35 -4.58 34.89
C SER A 284 -8.57 -5.25 34.26
N ASP A 285 -8.80 -4.99 32.98
CA ASP A 285 -9.92 -5.49 32.16
C ASP A 285 -9.51 -6.59 31.15
N ASN A 286 -8.29 -7.11 31.27
CA ASN A 286 -7.73 -8.11 30.35
C ASN A 286 -7.80 -7.69 28.85
N PHE A 287 -7.64 -6.42 28.60
CA PHE A 287 -7.84 -5.81 27.27
C PHE A 287 -7.09 -6.55 26.15
N TRP A 288 -5.81 -6.90 26.39
CA TRP A 288 -4.94 -7.53 25.39
C TRP A 288 -5.24 -9.02 25.13
N ARG A 289 -6.25 -9.59 25.77
CA ARG A 289 -6.77 -10.93 25.39
C ARG A 289 -7.57 -10.91 24.11
N ASN A 290 -8.26 -9.79 23.85
CA ASN A 290 -9.28 -9.70 22.80
C ASN A 290 -9.02 -8.59 21.77
N HIS A 291 -7.91 -7.83 21.89
CA HIS A 291 -7.64 -6.72 20.99
C HIS A 291 -6.27 -6.83 20.34
N TYR A 292 -6.23 -6.60 19.03
CA TYR A 292 -5.00 -6.53 18.28
C TYR A 292 -4.21 -5.25 18.58
N PRO A 293 -2.86 -5.28 18.50
CA PRO A 293 -2.04 -4.08 18.62
C PRO A 293 -2.04 -3.27 17.30
N TYR A 294 -3.14 -3.29 16.60
CA TYR A 294 -3.35 -2.58 15.34
C TYR A 294 -4.62 -1.77 15.41
N THR A 295 -4.63 -0.64 14.70
CA THR A 295 -5.84 0.09 14.35
C THR A 295 -5.95 0.19 12.84
N SER A 296 -7.16 0.35 12.33
CA SER A 296 -7.39 0.49 10.89
C SER A 296 -8.59 1.35 10.60
N TRP A 297 -8.52 2.06 9.48
CA TRP A 297 -9.65 2.82 8.97
C TRP A 297 -9.77 2.69 7.47
N ALA A 298 -11.00 2.82 6.98
CA ALA A 298 -11.34 2.82 5.57
C ALA A 298 -12.01 4.14 5.19
N SER A 299 -11.75 4.60 3.96
CA SER A 299 -12.41 5.80 3.42
C SER A 299 -13.89 5.58 3.14
N ASP A 300 -14.22 4.38 2.67
CA ASP A 300 -15.56 3.96 2.27
C ASP A 300 -15.79 2.51 2.72
N PRO A 301 -16.10 2.30 4.01
CA PRO A 301 -16.27 0.97 4.56
C PRO A 301 -17.53 0.31 4.00
N GLU A 302 -17.41 -0.94 3.55
CA GLU A 302 -18.51 -1.76 3.09
C GLU A 302 -18.93 -2.81 4.12
N ALA A 303 -20.18 -3.24 4.07
CA ALA A 303 -20.71 -4.20 5.04
C ALA A 303 -20.25 -5.66 4.82
N THR A 304 -19.75 -5.97 3.62
CA THR A 304 -19.44 -7.37 3.22
C THR A 304 -17.98 -7.58 2.83
N ASP A 305 -17.21 -6.51 2.72
CA ASP A 305 -15.84 -6.56 2.27
C ASP A 305 -14.90 -5.75 3.16
N TRP A 306 -13.85 -6.42 3.63
CA TRP A 306 -12.79 -5.74 4.37
C TRP A 306 -11.97 -4.79 3.48
N TYR A 307 -11.67 -5.22 2.25
CA TYR A 307 -10.87 -4.45 1.30
C TYR A 307 -11.74 -3.48 0.50
N SER A 308 -12.07 -2.36 1.10
CA SER A 308 -12.85 -1.28 0.49
C SER A 308 -12.10 -0.58 -0.65
N ASP A 309 -12.84 0.18 -1.45
CA ASP A 309 -12.25 0.98 -2.53
C ASP A 309 -11.58 2.24 -2.01
N GLY A 310 -10.43 2.58 -2.60
CA GLY A 310 -9.76 3.85 -2.37
C GLY A 310 -10.22 4.94 -3.36
N VAL A 311 -9.85 6.17 -3.08
CA VAL A 311 -10.16 7.29 -3.98
C VAL A 311 -9.54 7.08 -5.37
N VAL A 312 -8.38 6.42 -5.42
CA VAL A 312 -7.70 6.10 -6.69
C VAL A 312 -8.49 5.10 -7.52
N ASP A 313 -9.20 4.15 -6.90
CA ASP A 313 -10.03 3.17 -7.60
C ASP A 313 -11.16 3.84 -8.40
N ILE A 314 -11.71 4.94 -7.86
CA ILE A 314 -12.75 5.73 -8.53
C ILE A 314 -12.18 6.48 -9.75
N VAL A 315 -10.96 6.99 -9.66
CA VAL A 315 -10.32 7.81 -10.71
C VAL A 315 -9.61 6.98 -11.76
N ARG A 316 -9.14 5.79 -11.39
CA ARG A 316 -8.34 4.92 -12.28
C ARG A 316 -8.98 4.67 -13.66
N PRO A 317 -10.27 4.26 -13.76
CA PRO A 317 -10.91 4.06 -15.05
C PRO A 317 -10.90 5.32 -15.92
N ILE A 318 -11.17 6.48 -15.31
CA ILE A 318 -11.17 7.77 -16.03
C ILE A 318 -9.76 8.11 -16.51
N ASN A 319 -8.75 7.94 -15.64
CA ASN A 319 -7.35 8.18 -15.99
C ASN A 319 -6.87 7.28 -17.13
N ASN A 320 -7.30 6.02 -17.15
CA ASN A 320 -6.94 5.09 -18.20
C ASN A 320 -7.54 5.50 -19.55
N VAL A 321 -8.79 5.93 -19.60
CA VAL A 321 -9.44 6.47 -20.81
C VAL A 321 -8.70 7.73 -21.30
N LEU A 322 -8.39 8.65 -20.39
CA LEU A 322 -7.63 9.87 -20.72
C LEU A 322 -6.25 9.56 -21.30
N ASN A 323 -5.53 8.59 -20.74
CA ASN A 323 -4.22 8.17 -21.25
C ASN A 323 -4.31 7.58 -22.67
N VAL A 324 -5.36 6.82 -22.95
CA VAL A 324 -5.62 6.29 -24.31
C VAL A 324 -5.91 7.43 -25.29
N TRP A 325 -6.78 8.36 -24.93
CA TRP A 325 -7.17 9.47 -25.81
C TRP A 325 -6.02 10.43 -26.09
N ILE A 326 -5.22 10.79 -25.06
CA ILE A 326 -4.05 11.66 -25.29
C ILE A 326 -3.02 10.96 -26.17
N SER A 327 -2.85 9.65 -26.01
CA SER A 327 -1.93 8.87 -26.85
C SER A 327 -2.39 8.85 -28.30
N GLN A 328 -3.70 8.65 -28.55
CA GLN A 328 -4.29 8.73 -29.87
C GLN A 328 -4.17 10.15 -30.49
N LEU A 329 -4.37 11.19 -29.67
CA LEU A 329 -4.19 12.58 -30.10
C LEU A 329 -2.75 12.85 -30.56
N VAL A 330 -1.77 12.39 -29.79
CA VAL A 330 -0.34 12.51 -30.12
C VAL A 330 -0.01 11.72 -31.39
N GLU A 331 -0.51 10.49 -31.51
CA GLU A 331 -0.33 9.67 -32.72
C GLU A 331 -0.97 10.34 -33.97
N ASN A 332 -2.20 10.83 -33.81
CA ASN A 332 -2.89 11.53 -34.93
C ASN A 332 -2.09 12.80 -35.33
N ARG A 333 -1.59 13.57 -34.34
CA ARG A 333 -0.76 14.73 -34.62
C ARG A 333 0.54 14.35 -35.35
N THR A 334 1.15 13.24 -34.94
CA THR A 334 2.32 12.70 -35.64
C THR A 334 1.99 12.31 -37.09
N LEU A 335 0.88 11.64 -37.30
CA LEU A 335 0.41 11.27 -38.67
C LEU A 335 0.05 12.51 -39.51
N GLN A 336 -0.48 13.58 -38.91
CA GLN A 336 -0.73 14.84 -39.60
C GLN A 336 0.57 15.53 -40.03
N ASN A 337 1.59 15.52 -39.14
CA ASN A 337 2.89 16.12 -39.45
C ASN A 337 3.72 15.28 -40.44
N PHE A 338 3.60 13.97 -40.34
CA PHE A 338 4.29 12.98 -41.17
C PHE A 338 3.26 12.11 -41.88
N SER A 339 2.44 12.72 -42.74
CA SER A 339 1.32 12.03 -43.40
C SER A 339 1.79 10.80 -44.17
N MET A 340 1.06 9.70 -44.01
CA MET A 340 1.17 8.55 -44.90
C MET A 340 0.71 8.97 -46.31
N LYS A 341 1.37 8.47 -47.31
CA LYS A 341 1.07 8.84 -48.69
C LYS A 341 0.75 7.62 -49.55
N TYR A 342 -0.28 7.72 -50.35
CA TYR A 342 -0.50 6.81 -51.46
C TYR A 342 0.34 7.25 -52.65
N TYR A 343 0.90 6.30 -53.38
CA TYR A 343 1.56 6.58 -54.62
C TYR A 343 1.07 5.57 -55.71
N ASP A 344 1.11 6.00 -56.95
CA ASP A 344 0.77 5.14 -58.07
C ASP A 344 1.92 4.15 -58.32
N SER A 345 1.71 2.88 -57.95
CA SER A 345 2.69 1.80 -58.10
C SER A 345 2.97 1.43 -59.56
N THR A 346 2.12 1.86 -60.47
CA THR A 346 2.30 1.63 -61.92
C THR A 346 3.27 2.60 -62.54
N ASN A 347 3.53 3.75 -61.90
CA ASN A 347 4.46 4.75 -62.39
C ASN A 347 5.91 4.39 -62.03
N LYS A 348 6.59 3.72 -62.96
CA LYS A 348 7.99 3.28 -62.78
C LYS A 348 9.01 4.42 -62.62
N SER A 349 8.63 5.64 -62.93
CA SER A 349 9.51 6.83 -62.80
C SER A 349 9.54 7.41 -61.39
N PHE A 350 8.63 6.99 -60.50
CA PHE A 350 8.56 7.38 -59.12
C PHE A 350 9.20 6.32 -58.20
N VAL A 351 10.22 6.70 -57.48
CA VAL A 351 10.94 5.83 -56.53
C VAL A 351 10.60 6.27 -55.08
N PRO A 352 9.72 5.54 -54.35
CA PRO A 352 9.27 5.94 -53.01
C PRO A 352 10.40 6.10 -52.00
N GLN A 353 11.48 5.31 -52.14
CA GLN A 353 12.63 5.32 -51.22
C GLN A 353 13.41 6.63 -51.24
N THR A 354 13.32 7.42 -52.29
CA THR A 354 13.96 8.74 -52.41
C THR A 354 13.12 9.85 -51.81
N PHE A 355 11.85 9.54 -51.46
CA PHE A 355 10.92 10.50 -50.89
C PHE A 355 11.02 10.46 -49.34
N GLN A 356 11.86 11.28 -48.78
CA GLN A 356 11.95 11.45 -47.33
C GLN A 356 11.27 12.76 -46.93
N PRO A 357 10.19 12.74 -46.18
CA PRO A 357 9.52 13.94 -45.69
C PRO A 357 10.45 14.72 -44.76
N GLN A 358 10.87 15.88 -45.21
CA GLN A 358 11.68 16.82 -44.40
C GLN A 358 11.04 18.21 -44.48
N PRO A 359 11.11 19.01 -43.43
CA PRO A 359 10.66 20.39 -43.50
C PRO A 359 11.36 21.13 -44.64
N TRP A 360 10.58 21.83 -45.48
CA TRP A 360 11.09 22.62 -46.61
C TRP A 360 11.75 21.82 -47.72
N ALA A 361 11.60 20.51 -47.77
CA ALA A 361 12.12 19.69 -48.86
C ALA A 361 11.30 19.88 -50.16
N HIS A 362 11.95 20.06 -51.27
CA HIS A 362 11.36 20.11 -52.62
C HIS A 362 11.74 18.83 -53.33
N PHE A 363 10.72 18.07 -53.73
CA PHE A 363 10.90 16.80 -54.43
C PHE A 363 10.42 16.93 -55.86
N PRO A 364 11.26 16.64 -56.88
CA PRO A 364 10.82 16.57 -58.25
C PRO A 364 9.97 15.32 -58.44
N VAL A 365 8.73 15.50 -58.88
CA VAL A 365 7.79 14.42 -59.15
C VAL A 365 7.49 14.40 -60.65
N PRO A 366 7.64 13.25 -61.36
CA PRO A 366 7.35 13.16 -62.76
C PRO A 366 5.84 13.19 -63.01
N GLY A 367 5.34 14.25 -63.63
CA GLY A 367 3.92 14.42 -63.96
C GLY A 367 3.15 15.30 -62.96
N ASP A 368 1.83 15.11 -62.87
CA ASP A 368 0.98 15.86 -61.94
C ASP A 368 1.13 15.31 -60.52
N PRO A 369 1.64 16.09 -59.57
CA PRO A 369 1.85 15.64 -58.19
C PRO A 369 0.58 15.12 -57.50
N ASN A 370 -0.57 15.74 -57.78
CA ASN A 370 -1.85 15.36 -57.20
C ASN A 370 -2.38 13.99 -57.66
N LYS A 371 -1.88 13.50 -58.81
CA LYS A 371 -2.24 12.18 -59.33
C LYS A 371 -1.27 11.08 -58.90
N ILE A 372 -0.05 11.45 -58.58
CA ILE A 372 1.01 10.48 -58.27
C ILE A 372 1.12 10.21 -56.79
N ILE A 373 0.96 11.25 -55.98
CA ILE A 373 1.05 11.17 -54.52
C ILE A 373 -0.22 11.79 -53.94
N LYS A 374 -0.90 11.06 -53.06
CA LYS A 374 -2.06 11.55 -52.34
C LYS A 374 -1.86 11.28 -50.84
N ASP A 375 -2.16 12.28 -50.03
CA ASP A 375 -2.14 12.11 -48.59
C ASP A 375 -3.28 11.20 -48.12
N VAL A 376 -3.01 10.37 -47.13
CA VAL A 376 -4.05 9.63 -46.40
C VAL A 376 -4.76 10.62 -45.50
N GLU A 377 -6.06 10.74 -45.63
CA GLU A 377 -6.87 11.60 -44.78
C GLU A 377 -6.85 11.05 -43.35
N THR A 378 -6.37 11.86 -42.40
CA THR A 378 -6.43 11.56 -40.99
C THR A 378 -7.70 12.15 -40.38
N GLY A 379 -8.34 11.40 -39.48
CA GLY A 379 -9.53 11.87 -38.78
C GLY A 379 -9.30 13.17 -38.00
N ASN A 380 -10.35 14.00 -37.93
CA ASN A 380 -10.32 15.23 -37.16
C ASN A 380 -10.69 14.93 -35.70
N LEU A 381 -9.78 15.24 -34.76
CA LEU A 381 -9.95 15.07 -33.34
C LEU A 381 -10.22 16.41 -32.58
N SER A 382 -10.85 17.38 -33.27
CA SER A 382 -11.07 18.72 -32.71
C SER A 382 -11.93 18.73 -31.41
N GLY A 383 -12.88 17.79 -31.26
CA GLY A 383 -13.72 17.64 -30.08
C GLY A 383 -13.04 16.92 -28.89
N THR A 384 -11.92 16.24 -29.12
CA THR A 384 -11.30 15.39 -28.10
C THR A 384 -10.84 16.17 -26.87
N LEU A 385 -10.42 17.42 -27.01
CA LEU A 385 -9.99 18.27 -25.88
C LEU A 385 -11.16 18.63 -24.96
N GLU A 386 -12.33 18.89 -25.51
CA GLU A 386 -13.54 19.18 -24.72
C GLU A 386 -14.00 17.94 -23.96
N GLU A 387 -13.98 16.77 -24.61
CA GLU A 387 -14.30 15.49 -23.99
C GLU A 387 -13.31 15.13 -22.88
N MET A 388 -12.01 15.35 -23.07
CA MET A 388 -10.99 15.16 -22.05
C MET A 388 -11.22 16.09 -20.86
N THR A 389 -11.55 17.36 -21.09
CA THR A 389 -11.86 18.33 -20.02
C THR A 389 -13.07 17.87 -19.23
N PHE A 390 -14.11 17.39 -19.90
CA PHE A 390 -15.31 16.84 -19.25
C PHE A 390 -14.97 15.64 -18.33
N LEU A 391 -14.11 14.71 -18.79
CA LEU A 391 -13.68 13.56 -17.97
C LEU A 391 -12.87 14.00 -16.74
N ILE A 392 -11.98 14.98 -16.89
CA ILE A 392 -11.22 15.55 -15.76
C ILE A 392 -12.19 16.18 -14.75
N GLU A 393 -13.15 16.95 -15.20
CA GLU A 393 -14.17 17.53 -14.32
C GLU A 393 -15.02 16.46 -13.61
N MET A 394 -15.36 15.37 -14.30
CA MET A 394 -16.06 14.24 -13.68
C MET A 394 -15.21 13.61 -12.57
N ALA A 395 -13.91 13.35 -12.80
CA ALA A 395 -13.01 12.83 -11.78
C ALA A 395 -12.91 13.77 -10.57
N GLN A 396 -12.79 15.07 -10.81
CA GLN A 396 -12.76 16.09 -9.75
C GLN A 396 -14.06 16.15 -8.95
N LYS A 397 -15.19 16.05 -9.62
CA LYS A 397 -16.52 16.02 -8.95
C LYS A 397 -16.70 14.74 -8.13
N ALA A 398 -16.26 13.59 -8.64
CA ALA A 398 -16.37 12.32 -7.93
C ALA A 398 -15.53 12.27 -6.65
N THR A 399 -14.34 12.88 -6.67
CA THR A 399 -13.37 12.81 -5.58
C THR A 399 -13.30 14.06 -4.69
N ALA A 400 -14.14 15.05 -4.97
CA ALA A 400 -14.08 16.40 -4.34
C ALA A 400 -12.72 17.14 -4.53
N ALA A 401 -11.84 16.62 -5.37
CA ALA A 401 -10.56 17.26 -5.73
C ALA A 401 -10.78 18.35 -6.78
N THR A 402 -11.57 19.37 -6.44
CA THR A 402 -11.89 20.47 -7.35
C THR A 402 -10.69 21.39 -7.58
N ASN A 403 -10.72 22.16 -8.69
CA ASN A 403 -9.68 23.16 -9.00
C ASN A 403 -9.52 24.18 -7.85
N THR A 404 -10.61 24.53 -7.18
CA THR A 404 -10.59 25.44 -6.03
C THR A 404 -9.88 24.81 -4.83
N ALA A 405 -10.12 23.51 -4.55
CA ALA A 405 -9.38 22.75 -3.53
C ALA A 405 -7.89 22.60 -3.91
N GLY A 406 -7.58 22.47 -5.20
CA GLY A 406 -6.23 22.49 -5.75
C GLY A 406 -5.50 23.83 -5.65
N GLY A 407 -6.22 24.91 -5.33
CA GLY A 407 -5.68 26.27 -5.23
C GLY A 407 -5.72 27.07 -6.53
N GLU A 408 -6.42 26.57 -7.55
CA GLU A 408 -6.64 27.31 -8.80
C GLU A 408 -7.87 28.23 -8.65
N THR A 409 -7.66 29.52 -8.94
CA THR A 409 -8.76 30.51 -9.00
C THR A 409 -9.12 30.76 -10.46
N THR A 410 -10.38 30.52 -10.82
CA THR A 410 -10.89 30.90 -12.14
C THR A 410 -11.23 32.39 -12.18
N THR A 411 -10.72 33.07 -13.18
CA THR A 411 -11.08 34.47 -13.50
C THR A 411 -12.57 34.56 -13.82
N ASN A 412 -13.38 35.17 -13.03
CA ASN A 412 -14.85 35.41 -13.12
C ASN A 412 -15.70 34.66 -12.10
N VAL A 413 -15.14 34.14 -11.03
CA VAL A 413 -15.90 33.51 -9.94
C VAL A 413 -15.93 34.47 -8.74
N THR A 414 -17.09 34.67 -8.15
CA THR A 414 -17.21 35.55 -6.96
C THR A 414 -16.61 34.86 -5.73
N LEU A 415 -16.17 35.64 -4.75
CA LEU A 415 -15.68 35.11 -3.48
C LEU A 415 -16.68 34.15 -2.83
N GLY A 416 -17.97 34.41 -2.97
CA GLY A 416 -19.04 33.55 -2.46
C GLY A 416 -19.13 32.21 -3.17
N ASP A 417 -18.93 32.17 -4.50
CA ASP A 417 -18.91 30.91 -5.26
C ASP A 417 -17.72 30.05 -4.89
N ILE A 418 -16.55 30.66 -4.67
CA ILE A 418 -15.34 29.98 -4.20
C ILE A 418 -15.57 29.39 -2.81
N GLN A 419 -16.15 30.16 -1.90
CA GLN A 419 -16.47 29.71 -0.54
C GLN A 419 -17.46 28.54 -0.58
N MET A 420 -18.53 28.64 -1.37
CA MET A 420 -19.51 27.55 -1.53
C MET A 420 -18.94 26.31 -2.13
N ALA A 421 -18.02 26.42 -3.11
CA ALA A 421 -17.32 25.29 -3.72
C ALA A 421 -16.41 24.59 -2.70
N LEU A 422 -15.67 25.35 -1.88
CA LEU A 422 -14.84 24.83 -0.80
C LEU A 422 -15.68 24.13 0.27
N ASP A 423 -16.78 24.75 0.72
CA ASP A 423 -17.69 24.16 1.71
C ASP A 423 -18.28 22.83 1.21
N ASN A 424 -18.65 22.76 -0.07
CA ASN A 424 -19.18 21.53 -0.67
C ASN A 424 -18.11 20.44 -0.82
N ALA A 425 -16.86 20.79 -1.17
CA ALA A 425 -15.74 19.85 -1.21
C ALA A 425 -15.44 19.30 0.21
N GLN A 426 -15.42 20.18 1.22
CA GLN A 426 -15.20 19.78 2.61
C GLN A 426 -16.29 18.85 3.14
N LYS A 427 -17.58 19.10 2.79
CA LYS A 427 -18.69 18.22 3.18
C LYS A 427 -18.56 16.81 2.63
N ARG A 428 -18.05 16.63 1.41
CA ARG A 428 -17.84 15.31 0.80
C ARG A 428 -16.73 14.53 1.51
N ILE A 429 -15.67 15.21 1.97
CA ILE A 429 -14.55 14.60 2.69
C ILE A 429 -14.88 14.42 4.18
N MET A 430 -15.96 15.04 4.67
CA MET A 430 -16.29 15.06 6.09
C MET A 430 -16.48 13.67 6.68
N MET A 431 -17.16 12.75 5.97
CA MET A 431 -17.36 11.38 6.45
C MET A 431 -16.03 10.62 6.55
N GLN A 432 -15.14 10.77 5.57
CA GLN A 432 -13.79 10.17 5.64
C GLN A 432 -13.00 10.72 6.84
N LYS A 433 -13.14 12.02 7.13
CA LYS A 433 -12.54 12.63 8.34
C LYS A 433 -13.11 12.05 9.64
N VAL A 434 -14.41 11.75 9.68
CA VAL A 434 -15.03 11.11 10.86
C VAL A 434 -14.41 9.72 11.08
N PHE A 435 -14.36 8.86 10.07
CA PHE A 435 -13.76 7.53 10.18
C PHE A 435 -12.28 7.59 10.58
N TYR A 436 -11.55 8.53 10.01
CA TYR A 436 -10.16 8.80 10.36
C TYR A 436 -10.00 9.25 11.83
N ILE A 437 -10.89 10.10 12.35
CA ILE A 437 -10.87 10.53 13.76
C ILE A 437 -11.20 9.36 14.69
N GLU A 438 -12.15 8.48 14.33
CA GLU A 438 -12.46 7.29 15.13
C GLU A 438 -11.25 6.34 15.22
N ASP A 439 -10.51 6.11 14.15
CA ASP A 439 -9.27 5.33 14.20
C ASP A 439 -8.21 5.97 15.12
N TRP A 440 -8.09 7.29 15.15
CA TRP A 440 -7.19 7.95 16.11
C TRP A 440 -7.68 7.81 17.55
N LYS A 441 -8.98 7.78 17.81
CA LYS A 441 -9.53 7.51 19.14
C LYS A 441 -9.22 6.07 19.56
N ASP A 442 -9.38 5.10 18.66
CA ASP A 442 -8.99 3.71 18.93
C ASP A 442 -7.49 3.58 19.19
N LEU A 443 -6.65 4.24 18.38
CA LEU A 443 -5.22 4.34 18.63
C LEU A 443 -4.91 4.90 20.02
N GLY A 444 -5.62 5.96 20.45
CA GLY A 444 -5.48 6.55 21.77
C GLY A 444 -5.91 5.60 22.89
N LEU A 445 -6.98 4.84 22.70
CA LEU A 445 -7.44 3.83 23.65
C LEU A 445 -6.38 2.73 23.81
N LYS A 446 -5.96 2.11 22.69
CA LYS A 446 -4.94 1.05 22.69
C LYS A 446 -3.60 1.54 23.26
N TYR A 447 -3.23 2.79 22.99
CA TYR A 447 -2.07 3.43 23.59
C TYR A 447 -2.18 3.54 25.12
N THR A 448 -3.31 4.00 25.68
CA THR A 448 -3.49 4.10 27.12
C THR A 448 -3.47 2.73 27.80
N LYS A 449 -4.09 1.73 27.18
CA LYS A 449 -4.07 0.34 27.65
C LYS A 449 -2.69 -0.28 27.59
N MET A 450 -1.88 0.07 26.58
CA MET A 450 -0.48 -0.35 26.50
C MET A 450 0.37 0.28 27.61
N LEU A 451 0.16 1.56 27.95
CA LEU A 451 0.82 2.20 29.07
C LEU A 451 0.41 1.60 30.43
N GLU A 452 -0.87 1.25 30.58
CA GLU A 452 -1.38 0.60 31.79
C GLU A 452 -0.74 -0.78 31.98
N ALA A 453 -0.72 -1.60 30.94
CA ALA A 453 -0.20 -2.97 30.99
C ALA A 453 1.32 -3.04 31.15
N ALA A 454 2.05 -2.17 30.46
CA ALA A 454 3.49 -2.22 30.32
C ALA A 454 4.22 -1.15 31.14
N GLY A 455 3.60 -0.63 32.19
CA GLY A 455 4.16 0.45 32.99
C GLY A 455 5.60 0.17 33.48
N ASP A 456 5.88 -1.07 33.88
CA ASP A 456 7.21 -1.51 34.33
C ASP A 456 8.21 -1.72 33.19
N LEU A 457 7.72 -1.95 31.96
CA LEU A 457 8.53 -2.14 30.74
C LEU A 457 8.90 -0.83 30.07
N ILE A 458 8.20 0.26 30.41
CA ILE A 458 8.40 1.56 29.79
C ILE A 458 9.45 2.36 30.57
N THR A 459 10.44 2.87 29.84
CA THR A 459 11.49 3.71 30.43
C THR A 459 10.89 4.95 31.09
N PRO A 460 11.15 5.21 32.39
CA PRO A 460 10.60 6.38 33.07
C PRO A 460 10.95 7.69 32.37
N MET A 461 9.98 8.56 32.24
CA MET A 461 10.12 9.87 31.63
C MET A 461 10.10 10.96 32.73
N LYS A 462 11.07 11.86 32.67
CA LYS A 462 11.09 13.02 33.57
C LYS A 462 10.25 14.15 32.95
N ILE A 463 9.11 14.42 33.54
CA ILE A 463 8.28 15.58 33.15
C ILE A 463 8.84 16.83 33.86
N THR A 464 9.42 17.73 33.06
CA THR A 464 9.88 19.04 33.56
C THR A 464 8.79 20.06 33.27
N ARG A 465 8.12 20.57 34.29
CA ARG A 465 7.24 21.73 34.13
C ARG A 465 8.11 22.93 33.77
N LYS A 466 7.84 23.53 32.60
CA LYS A 466 8.34 24.86 32.26
C LYS A 466 7.43 25.94 32.84
#